data_f0e5a72f0d248b6d269d3e2cd6c20541
#
_entry.id   f0e5a72f0d248b6d269d3e2cd6c20541
#
_cell.length_a   1.000
_cell.length_b   1.000
_cell.length_c   1.000
_cell.angle_alpha   90.00
_cell.angle_beta   90.00
_cell.angle_gamma   90.00
#
_symmetry.space_group_name_H-M   'P 1'
#
loop_
_entity.id
_entity.type
_entity.pdbx_description
1 polymer ?
#
loop_
_entity_poly.entity_id
_entity_poly.type
_entity_poly.pdbx_seq_one_letter_code
_entity_poly.pdbx_strand_id
1 'polypeptide(L)'
;MKKHIASILFLFLLSTFQLIAQSHSVKRLGIEQGLSNNYVVSITQDKQGFLWFATEEGLNKFDGTRFTTYYKNDLAQNNQGITGNELNRVYADTKRPIIWIATQRDGLNAYNYNEQTFTAYQHNPENPHSLITNDVTDISPSTQHDDGLWISTYYRGIEYLDITSGQFTHYNKSTVPGLPCDQTWTVLDGGDGNLYIGHVGSGFSIFSPKDKSVKNFRNEAGNPMSLPGNDVFCIIKDANGNIWLGTNNGLALYDAANENFIMFKNNKNDKYATLCSRILSIRQLKDNRLWIASELNGIAILNLKQSMFLSPEEISLEYIQEGADSRSLSNASARCIFPVSYTHLRAH
;
A
#
# COMPACT_ATOMS: atom_id res chain seq x y z
N MET A 1 62.19 -8.06 -7.39
CA MET A 1 60.96 -8.80 -7.72
C MET A 1 60.13 -9.23 -6.50
N LYS A 2 60.67 -9.93 -5.47
CA LYS A 2 59.90 -10.40 -4.32
C LYS A 2 59.24 -9.30 -3.47
N LYS A 3 59.81 -8.08 -3.35
CA LYS A 3 59.24 -6.96 -2.61
C LYS A 3 58.05 -6.29 -3.30
N HIS A 4 58.00 -6.29 -4.63
CA HIS A 4 56.86 -5.72 -5.40
C HIS A 4 55.67 -6.67 -5.46
N ILE A 5 55.87 -7.98 -5.40
CA ILE A 5 54.80 -8.97 -5.35
C ILE A 5 54.08 -8.90 -3.99
N ALA A 6 54.82 -8.73 -2.88
CA ALA A 6 54.20 -8.58 -1.54
C ALA A 6 53.37 -7.29 -1.42
N SER A 7 53.83 -6.17 -2.03
CA SER A 7 53.03 -4.91 -2.02
C SER A 7 51.78 -5.01 -2.89
N ILE A 8 51.78 -5.71 -4.01
CA ILE A 8 50.60 -5.92 -4.85
C ILE A 8 49.62 -6.85 -4.16
N LEU A 9 50.08 -7.91 -3.49
CA LEU A 9 49.20 -8.78 -2.70
C LEU A 9 48.56 -8.06 -1.52
N PHE A 10 49.25 -7.13 -0.86
CA PHE A 10 48.72 -6.34 0.23
C PHE A 10 47.67 -5.31 -0.23
N LEU A 11 47.88 -4.71 -1.41
CA LEU A 11 46.90 -3.83 -2.05
C LEU A 11 45.64 -4.60 -2.52
N PHE A 12 45.78 -5.83 -2.99
CA PHE A 12 44.63 -6.69 -3.35
C PHE A 12 43.86 -7.16 -2.14
N LEU A 13 44.49 -7.41 -0.98
CA LEU A 13 43.84 -7.74 0.28
C LEU A 13 43.09 -6.55 0.90
N LEU A 14 43.54 -5.32 0.68
CA LEU A 14 42.86 -4.10 1.11
C LEU A 14 41.61 -3.76 0.25
N SER A 15 41.58 -4.18 -1.03
CA SER A 15 40.43 -3.95 -1.91
C SER A 15 39.26 -4.90 -1.69
N THR A 16 39.45 -6.01 -0.95
CA THR A 16 38.39 -6.99 -0.65
C THR A 16 37.63 -6.69 0.66
N PHE A 17 38.02 -5.64 1.42
CA PHE A 17 37.39 -5.30 2.70
C PHE A 17 36.34 -4.17 2.62
N GLN A 18 35.84 -3.82 1.46
CA GLN A 18 34.71 -2.86 1.34
C GLN A 18 33.40 -3.53 0.89
N LEU A 19 33.12 -4.72 1.31
CA LEU A 19 31.74 -5.17 1.52
C LEU A 19 31.30 -4.68 2.91
N ILE A 20 31.07 -3.36 3.01
CA ILE A 20 30.32 -2.80 4.13
C ILE A 20 28.90 -3.35 3.94
N ALA A 21 28.59 -4.42 4.64
CA ALA A 21 27.24 -4.80 4.89
C ALA A 21 26.56 -3.57 5.52
N GLN A 22 25.70 -2.91 4.77
CA GLN A 22 24.83 -1.84 5.30
C GLN A 22 24.04 -2.47 6.44
N SER A 23 24.50 -2.31 7.68
CA SER A 23 23.78 -2.77 8.86
C SER A 23 22.54 -1.90 8.98
N HIS A 24 21.40 -2.42 8.56
CA HIS A 24 20.12 -1.79 8.79
C HIS A 24 19.84 -1.84 10.30
N SER A 25 19.87 -0.69 10.96
CA SER A 25 19.39 -0.60 12.35
C SER A 25 17.88 -0.37 12.32
N VAL A 26 17.13 -1.18 13.04
CA VAL A 26 15.68 -1.02 13.19
C VAL A 26 15.41 -0.15 14.43
N LYS A 27 14.76 1.00 14.23
CA LYS A 27 14.22 1.80 15.33
C LYS A 27 12.75 1.45 15.50
N ARG A 28 12.37 1.05 16.71
CA ARG A 28 10.99 0.72 17.08
C ARG A 28 10.31 1.96 17.65
N LEU A 29 9.14 2.30 17.12
CA LEU A 29 8.30 3.38 17.59
C LEU A 29 6.90 2.81 17.87
N GLY A 30 6.37 3.06 19.04
CA GLY A 30 5.06 2.56 19.46
C GLY A 30 4.36 3.52 20.42
N ILE A 31 3.38 3.02 21.14
CA ILE A 31 2.60 3.82 22.11
C ILE A 31 3.48 4.46 23.19
N GLU A 32 4.57 3.82 23.59
CA GLU A 32 5.53 4.38 24.56
C GLU A 32 6.26 5.63 24.02
N GLN A 33 6.36 5.78 22.71
CA GLN A 33 6.93 6.96 22.04
C GLN A 33 5.87 7.96 21.59
N GLY A 34 4.58 7.73 21.94
CA GLY A 34 3.47 8.64 21.68
C GLY A 34 2.59 8.30 20.47
N LEU A 35 2.80 7.15 19.83
CA LEU A 35 1.86 6.65 18.82
C LEU A 35 0.53 6.28 19.49
N SER A 36 -0.60 6.60 18.86
CA SER A 36 -1.93 6.36 19.46
C SER A 36 -2.27 4.87 19.62
N ASN A 37 -1.84 4.03 18.68
CA ASN A 37 -2.04 2.58 18.70
C ASN A 37 -0.94 1.89 17.91
N ASN A 38 -0.48 0.72 18.38
CA ASN A 38 0.55 -0.08 17.70
C ASN A 38 0.04 -0.76 16.40
N TYR A 39 -1.26 -0.76 16.16
CA TYR A 39 -1.85 -1.33 14.96
C TYR A 39 -1.90 -0.28 13.84
N VAL A 40 -0.79 -0.16 13.14
CA VAL A 40 -0.64 0.78 12.01
C VAL A 40 -1.12 0.12 10.73
N VAL A 41 -2.15 0.68 10.11
CA VAL A 41 -2.77 0.14 8.89
C VAL A 41 -2.27 0.81 7.62
N SER A 42 -1.84 2.08 7.69
CA SER A 42 -1.35 2.82 6.53
C SER A 42 -0.37 3.91 6.94
N ILE A 43 0.61 4.18 6.08
CA ILE A 43 1.62 5.22 6.28
C ILE A 43 1.75 6.02 4.99
N THR A 44 1.94 7.33 5.12
CA THR A 44 2.28 8.23 4.01
C THR A 44 3.24 9.32 4.45
N GLN A 45 3.86 10.03 3.51
CA GLN A 45 4.72 11.17 3.77
C GLN A 45 4.20 12.39 3.02
N ASP A 46 4.06 13.53 3.70
CA ASP A 46 3.68 14.78 3.08
C ASP A 46 4.86 15.49 2.39
N LYS A 47 4.57 16.58 1.69
CA LYS A 47 5.59 17.37 0.97
C LYS A 47 6.58 18.08 1.90
N GLN A 48 6.22 18.24 3.18
CA GLN A 48 7.10 18.85 4.21
C GLN A 48 8.04 17.79 4.82
N GLY A 49 7.83 16.50 4.49
CA GLY A 49 8.64 15.39 4.97
C GLY A 49 8.08 14.70 6.23
N PHE A 50 6.98 15.18 6.81
CA PHE A 50 6.36 14.56 7.96
C PHE A 50 5.72 13.22 7.58
N LEU A 51 5.84 12.25 8.47
CA LEU A 51 5.17 10.96 8.30
C LEU A 51 3.80 10.99 8.98
N TRP A 52 2.83 10.39 8.28
CA TRP A 52 1.47 10.25 8.75
C TRP A 52 1.11 8.79 8.88
N PHE A 53 0.58 8.41 10.04
CA PHE A 53 0.23 7.04 10.37
C PHE A 53 -1.27 6.94 10.64
N ALA A 54 -1.94 6.11 9.88
CA ALA A 54 -3.30 5.70 10.18
C ALA A 54 -3.25 4.49 11.10
N THR A 55 -3.99 4.55 12.21
CA THR A 55 -4.11 3.45 13.16
C THR A 55 -5.58 3.12 13.42
N GLU A 56 -5.83 2.05 14.17
CA GLU A 56 -7.19 1.76 14.67
C GLU A 56 -7.68 2.78 15.71
N GLU A 57 -6.81 3.69 16.17
CA GLU A 57 -7.15 4.65 17.22
C GLU A 57 -6.59 6.04 16.93
N GLY A 58 -6.90 6.56 15.73
CA GLY A 58 -6.62 7.91 15.31
C GLY A 58 -5.50 8.06 14.29
N LEU A 59 -5.34 9.31 13.85
CA LEU A 59 -4.33 9.75 12.88
C LEU A 59 -3.14 10.33 13.63
N ASN A 60 -1.93 9.94 13.26
CA ASN A 60 -0.70 10.40 13.90
C ASN A 60 0.21 11.07 12.89
N LYS A 61 0.72 12.26 13.21
CA LYS A 61 1.78 12.95 12.50
C LYS A 61 3.09 12.79 13.26
N PHE A 62 4.16 12.39 12.59
CA PHE A 62 5.49 12.24 13.17
C PHE A 62 6.48 13.23 12.54
N ASP A 63 7.14 14.02 13.36
CA ASP A 63 8.10 15.05 12.93
C ASP A 63 9.58 14.59 12.91
N GLY A 64 9.80 13.28 13.14
CA GLY A 64 11.14 12.68 13.29
C GLY A 64 11.54 12.48 14.76
N THR A 65 10.88 13.15 15.70
CA THR A 65 11.16 13.11 17.14
C THR A 65 9.94 12.73 17.97
N ARG A 66 8.77 13.28 17.66
CA ARG A 66 7.54 13.10 18.44
C ARG A 66 6.32 12.91 17.54
N PHE A 67 5.28 12.30 18.12
CA PHE A 67 3.97 12.18 17.52
C PHE A 67 3.04 13.31 17.95
N THR A 68 2.21 13.78 17.01
CA THR A 68 1.01 14.58 17.26
C THR A 68 -0.18 13.77 16.80
N THR A 69 -1.15 13.52 17.65
CA THR A 69 -2.30 12.67 17.36
C THR A 69 -3.57 13.50 17.15
N TYR A 70 -4.35 13.09 16.15
CA TYR A 70 -5.66 13.65 15.84
C TYR A 70 -6.71 12.56 16.05
N TYR A 71 -7.67 12.85 16.91
CA TYR A 71 -8.78 11.95 17.25
C TYR A 71 -10.08 12.43 16.65
N LYS A 72 -11.10 11.57 16.73
CA LYS A 72 -12.47 11.93 16.43
C LYS A 72 -12.87 13.15 17.27
N ASN A 73 -13.32 14.16 16.57
CA ASN A 73 -13.90 15.34 17.18
C ASN A 73 -15.28 15.58 16.58
N ASP A 74 -16.19 16.12 17.40
CA ASP A 74 -17.48 16.57 16.91
C ASP A 74 -17.26 17.78 15.98
N LEU A 75 -17.30 17.53 14.67
CA LEU A 75 -17.04 18.54 13.62
C LEU A 75 -17.99 19.76 13.75
N ALA A 76 -19.11 19.61 14.46
CA ALA A 76 -20.03 20.70 14.75
C ALA A 76 -19.40 21.80 15.59
N GLN A 77 -18.28 21.54 16.27
CA GLN A 77 -17.71 22.52 17.18
C GLN A 77 -16.47 23.27 16.64
N ASN A 78 -15.59 22.73 15.81
CA ASN A 78 -14.37 23.46 15.41
C ASN A 78 -13.66 23.00 14.12
N ASN A 79 -14.09 21.97 13.39
CA ASN A 79 -13.35 21.37 12.25
C ASN A 79 -11.90 20.95 12.59
N GLN A 80 -11.63 20.54 13.82
CA GLN A 80 -10.28 20.27 14.32
C GLN A 80 -9.95 18.78 14.50
N GLY A 81 -10.78 17.87 14.00
CA GLY A 81 -10.55 16.45 14.14
C GLY A 81 -11.13 15.64 13.00
N ILE A 82 -10.81 14.35 13.01
CA ILE A 82 -11.34 13.37 12.08
C ILE A 82 -12.75 12.92 12.51
N THR A 83 -13.52 12.37 11.56
CA THR A 83 -14.89 11.86 11.82
C THR A 83 -14.92 10.57 12.61
N GLY A 84 -13.87 9.76 12.57
CA GLY A 84 -13.76 8.48 13.26
C GLY A 84 -12.31 8.09 13.55
N ASN A 85 -12.09 7.31 14.62
CA ASN A 85 -10.74 6.88 15.03
C ASN A 85 -10.25 5.62 14.30
N GLU A 86 -11.16 4.74 13.87
CA GLU A 86 -10.81 3.52 13.17
C GLU A 86 -10.48 3.85 11.70
N LEU A 87 -9.19 3.88 11.36
CA LEU A 87 -8.72 4.29 10.04
C LEU A 87 -8.35 3.07 9.19
N ASN A 88 -8.58 3.17 7.87
CA ASN A 88 -8.20 2.15 6.89
C ASN A 88 -7.02 2.61 6.03
N ARG A 89 -7.02 3.89 5.63
CA ARG A 89 -6.03 4.42 4.70
C ARG A 89 -5.67 5.86 5.00
N VAL A 90 -4.42 6.20 4.76
CA VAL A 90 -3.94 7.59 4.68
C VAL A 90 -3.18 7.81 3.37
N TYR A 91 -3.45 8.91 2.69
CA TYR A 91 -2.81 9.30 1.44
C TYR A 91 -2.46 10.79 1.46
N ALA A 92 -1.19 11.12 1.29
CA ALA A 92 -0.74 12.50 1.12
C ALA A 92 -0.89 12.92 -0.34
N ASP A 93 -1.68 13.95 -0.59
CA ASP A 93 -1.89 14.49 -1.92
C ASP A 93 -0.56 15.07 -2.46
N THR A 94 -0.17 14.61 -3.66
CA THR A 94 1.10 15.03 -4.29
C THR A 94 1.01 16.42 -4.92
N LYS A 95 -0.18 17.01 -5.03
CA LYS A 95 -0.42 18.33 -5.66
C LYS A 95 -0.84 19.38 -4.65
N ARG A 96 -1.63 18.99 -3.63
CA ARG A 96 -2.23 19.87 -2.62
C ARG A 96 -1.63 19.63 -1.24
N PRO A 97 -1.74 20.60 -0.33
CA PRO A 97 -1.35 20.44 1.08
C PRO A 97 -2.43 19.64 1.85
N ILE A 98 -2.84 18.49 1.33
CA ILE A 98 -3.95 17.70 1.87
C ILE A 98 -3.47 16.30 2.23
N ILE A 99 -3.87 15.84 3.41
CA ILE A 99 -3.85 14.44 3.81
C ILE A 99 -5.27 13.91 3.72
N TRP A 100 -5.48 12.91 2.87
CA TRP A 100 -6.74 12.19 2.75
C TRP A 100 -6.76 11.02 3.73
N ILE A 101 -7.85 10.85 4.46
CA ILE A 101 -7.98 9.86 5.52
C ILE A 101 -9.28 9.08 5.32
N ALA A 102 -9.16 7.79 5.00
CA ALA A 102 -10.28 6.85 4.93
C ALA A 102 -10.55 6.27 6.31
N THR A 103 -11.79 6.31 6.75
CA THR A 103 -12.23 5.70 8.00
C THR A 103 -13.04 4.44 7.75
N GLN A 104 -13.09 3.56 8.73
CA GLN A 104 -13.80 2.29 8.61
C GLN A 104 -15.32 2.47 8.53
N ARG A 105 -15.90 3.51 9.18
CA ARG A 105 -17.37 3.68 9.27
C ARG A 105 -17.83 5.14 9.31
N ASP A 106 -16.91 6.08 9.23
CA ASP A 106 -17.21 7.50 9.47
C ASP A 106 -16.88 8.38 8.24
N GLY A 107 -16.67 7.76 7.06
CA GLY A 107 -16.49 8.44 5.77
C GLY A 107 -15.03 8.75 5.43
N LEU A 108 -14.87 9.73 4.56
CA LEU A 108 -13.58 10.23 4.09
C LEU A 108 -13.31 11.62 4.69
N ASN A 109 -12.08 11.86 5.14
CA ASN A 109 -11.65 13.16 5.63
C ASN A 109 -10.51 13.72 4.77
N ALA A 110 -10.47 15.04 4.63
CA ALA A 110 -9.37 15.78 4.05
C ALA A 110 -8.80 16.74 5.11
N TYR A 111 -7.54 16.58 5.48
CA TYR A 111 -6.84 17.50 6.35
C TYR A 111 -5.94 18.42 5.55
N ASN A 112 -6.25 19.71 5.51
CA ASN A 112 -5.37 20.74 4.95
C ASN A 112 -4.35 21.14 6.02
N TYR A 113 -3.09 20.74 5.84
CA TYR A 113 -2.05 20.97 6.84
C TYR A 113 -1.48 22.41 6.82
N ASN A 114 -1.77 23.23 5.79
CA ASN A 114 -1.42 24.65 5.79
C ASN A 114 -2.45 25.47 6.58
N GLU A 115 -3.73 25.14 6.41
CA GLU A 115 -4.85 25.83 7.09
C GLU A 115 -5.19 25.20 8.45
N GLN A 116 -4.68 23.98 8.69
CA GLN A 116 -4.96 23.18 9.88
C GLN A 116 -6.46 22.89 10.06
N THR A 117 -7.16 22.63 8.95
CA THR A 117 -8.60 22.38 8.95
C THR A 117 -8.92 20.99 8.40
N PHE A 118 -9.99 20.38 8.91
CA PHE A 118 -10.55 19.13 8.41
C PHE A 118 -11.83 19.41 7.62
N THR A 119 -11.97 18.72 6.48
CA THR A 119 -13.21 18.63 5.72
C THR A 119 -13.67 17.18 5.73
N ALA A 120 -14.95 16.94 6.04
CA ALA A 120 -15.54 15.61 6.07
C ALA A 120 -16.44 15.38 4.85
N TYR A 121 -16.30 14.20 4.24
CA TYR A 121 -17.19 13.68 3.20
C TYR A 121 -17.88 12.45 3.76
N GLN A 122 -19.19 12.54 3.97
CA GLN A 122 -20.00 11.47 4.54
C GLN A 122 -21.20 11.16 3.65
N HIS A 123 -21.74 9.96 3.80
CA HIS A 123 -22.98 9.57 3.16
C HIS A 123 -24.14 10.46 3.62
N ASN A 124 -24.85 11.03 2.63
CA ASN A 124 -26.09 11.77 2.84
C ASN A 124 -27.16 11.21 1.89
N PRO A 125 -28.20 10.52 2.39
CA PRO A 125 -29.22 9.90 1.55
C PRO A 125 -30.05 10.92 0.74
N GLU A 126 -30.07 12.18 1.15
CA GLU A 126 -30.73 13.29 0.46
C GLU A 126 -29.87 13.84 -0.72
N ASN A 127 -28.58 13.53 -0.77
CA ASN A 127 -27.67 14.01 -1.80
C ASN A 127 -27.10 12.83 -2.60
N PRO A 128 -27.59 12.59 -3.84
CA PRO A 128 -27.13 11.49 -4.68
C PRO A 128 -25.67 11.63 -5.14
N HIS A 129 -25.03 12.77 -4.92
CA HIS A 129 -23.62 13.02 -5.22
C HIS A 129 -22.75 13.05 -3.94
N SER A 130 -23.26 12.64 -2.80
CA SER A 130 -22.47 12.41 -1.61
C SER A 130 -21.79 11.04 -1.67
N LEU A 131 -20.85 10.78 -0.78
CA LEU A 131 -20.26 9.45 -0.56
C LEU A 131 -21.40 8.40 -0.39
N ILE A 132 -21.33 7.29 -1.13
CA ILE A 132 -22.43 6.29 -1.13
C ILE A 132 -22.53 5.50 0.18
N THR A 133 -21.43 5.38 0.90
CA THR A 133 -21.33 4.74 2.23
C THR A 133 -20.16 5.31 3.00
N ASN A 134 -20.22 5.25 4.32
CA ASN A 134 -19.12 5.73 5.17
C ASN A 134 -17.99 4.69 5.37
N ASP A 135 -18.12 3.48 4.84
CA ASP A 135 -17.08 2.43 4.91
C ASP A 135 -16.06 2.58 3.78
N VAL A 136 -15.04 3.41 3.98
CA VAL A 136 -13.99 3.68 2.99
C VAL A 136 -12.78 2.79 3.24
N THR A 137 -12.34 2.04 2.22
CA THR A 137 -11.24 1.05 2.37
C THR A 137 -9.93 1.52 1.77
N ASP A 138 -9.95 2.19 0.61
CA ASP A 138 -8.72 2.65 -0.07
C ASP A 138 -8.93 3.95 -0.82
N ILE A 139 -7.82 4.64 -1.12
CA ILE A 139 -7.75 5.91 -1.85
C ILE A 139 -6.63 5.82 -2.88
N SER A 140 -6.94 6.11 -4.15
CA SER A 140 -5.99 6.20 -5.24
C SER A 140 -6.15 7.52 -6.00
N PRO A 141 -5.07 8.29 -6.24
CA PRO A 141 -5.18 9.50 -7.07
C PRO A 141 -5.57 9.13 -8.50
N SER A 142 -6.36 9.98 -9.15
CA SER A 142 -6.58 9.86 -10.57
C SER A 142 -5.32 10.27 -11.34
N THR A 143 -4.95 9.46 -12.33
CA THR A 143 -3.84 9.75 -13.25
C THR A 143 -4.26 10.60 -14.43
N GLN A 144 -5.57 10.66 -14.73
CA GLN A 144 -6.14 11.40 -15.86
C GLN A 144 -6.62 12.80 -15.48
N HIS A 145 -7.02 12.99 -14.23
CA HIS A 145 -7.55 14.25 -13.72
C HIS A 145 -6.85 14.64 -12.43
N ASP A 146 -6.21 15.81 -12.46
CA ASP A 146 -5.46 16.34 -11.31
C ASP A 146 -6.34 16.55 -10.06
N ASP A 147 -7.64 16.76 -10.28
CA ASP A 147 -8.65 17.00 -9.24
C ASP A 147 -9.52 15.77 -8.95
N GLY A 148 -9.02 14.57 -9.25
CA GLY A 148 -9.76 13.34 -9.07
C GLY A 148 -9.14 12.37 -8.09
N LEU A 149 -9.98 11.71 -7.29
CA LEU A 149 -9.63 10.56 -6.47
C LEU A 149 -10.56 9.39 -6.75
N TRP A 150 -9.97 8.21 -6.86
CA TRP A 150 -10.69 6.95 -6.83
C TRP A 150 -10.70 6.41 -5.41
N ILE A 151 -11.86 5.93 -4.98
CA ILE A 151 -12.12 5.51 -3.61
C ILE A 151 -12.79 4.15 -3.65
N SER A 152 -12.25 3.19 -2.88
CA SER A 152 -12.91 1.90 -2.66
C SER A 152 -13.78 1.97 -1.43
N THR A 153 -14.92 1.25 -1.47
CA THR A 153 -15.81 1.09 -0.33
C THR A 153 -16.08 -0.39 -0.05
N TYR A 154 -16.29 -0.75 1.20
CA TYR A 154 -16.39 -2.18 1.56
C TYR A 154 -17.64 -2.87 0.98
N TYR A 155 -18.75 -2.14 0.80
CA TYR A 155 -20.03 -2.76 0.39
C TYR A 155 -20.72 -2.10 -0.81
N ARG A 156 -20.17 -1.02 -1.38
CA ARG A 156 -20.89 -0.22 -2.37
C ARG A 156 -20.10 0.07 -3.65
N GLY A 157 -19.04 -0.71 -3.90
CA GLY A 157 -18.20 -0.58 -5.09
C GLY A 157 -17.13 0.48 -4.94
N ILE A 158 -16.82 1.14 -6.06
CA ILE A 158 -15.82 2.23 -6.11
C ILE A 158 -16.49 3.54 -6.46
N GLU A 159 -15.85 4.64 -6.08
CA GLU A 159 -16.32 6.00 -6.31
C GLU A 159 -15.23 6.86 -6.91
N TYR A 160 -15.65 7.82 -7.70
CA TYR A 160 -14.80 8.91 -8.17
C TYR A 160 -15.22 10.20 -7.47
N LEU A 161 -14.31 10.81 -6.73
CA LEU A 161 -14.47 12.14 -6.14
C LEU A 161 -13.83 13.18 -7.06
N ASP A 162 -14.62 14.13 -7.53
CA ASP A 162 -14.14 15.39 -8.05
C ASP A 162 -13.87 16.34 -6.87
N ILE A 163 -12.59 16.61 -6.61
CA ILE A 163 -12.14 17.37 -5.44
C ILE A 163 -12.61 18.83 -5.51
N THR A 164 -12.72 19.40 -6.73
CA THR A 164 -13.10 20.79 -6.93
C THR A 164 -14.56 21.03 -6.59
N SER A 165 -15.45 20.15 -7.05
CA SER A 165 -16.88 20.25 -6.76
C SER A 165 -17.30 19.57 -5.47
N GLY A 166 -16.49 18.66 -4.95
CA GLY A 166 -16.83 17.80 -3.80
C GLY A 166 -17.87 16.72 -4.12
N GLN A 167 -18.13 16.47 -5.40
CA GLN A 167 -19.15 15.52 -5.86
C GLN A 167 -18.57 14.13 -6.12
N PHE A 168 -19.37 13.10 -5.80
CA PHE A 168 -19.06 11.70 -6.04
C PHE A 168 -19.83 11.14 -7.22
N THR A 169 -19.16 10.26 -7.98
CA THR A 169 -19.78 9.42 -9.02
C THR A 169 -19.59 7.96 -8.63
N HIS A 170 -20.67 7.18 -8.65
CA HIS A 170 -20.70 5.82 -8.12
C HIS A 170 -20.58 4.76 -9.21
N TYR A 171 -19.70 3.79 -9.00
CA TYR A 171 -19.48 2.63 -9.86
C TYR A 171 -19.64 1.34 -9.06
N ASN A 172 -20.78 0.70 -9.23
CA ASN A 172 -21.19 -0.53 -8.55
C ASN A 172 -21.96 -1.43 -9.53
N LYS A 173 -22.41 -2.59 -9.09
CA LYS A 173 -23.14 -3.54 -9.98
C LYS A 173 -24.38 -2.96 -10.63
N SER A 174 -25.02 -1.97 -10.03
CA SER A 174 -26.21 -1.33 -10.63
C SER A 174 -25.85 -0.36 -11.76
N THR A 175 -24.69 0.29 -11.69
CA THR A 175 -24.20 1.25 -12.69
C THR A 175 -23.19 0.63 -13.68
N VAL A 176 -22.57 -0.48 -13.30
CA VAL A 176 -21.59 -1.28 -14.06
C VAL A 176 -21.90 -2.76 -13.85
N PRO A 177 -22.86 -3.33 -14.59
CA PRO A 177 -23.31 -4.73 -14.38
C PRO A 177 -22.21 -5.79 -14.56
N GLY A 178 -21.12 -5.45 -15.23
CA GLY A 178 -19.95 -6.34 -15.39
C GLY A 178 -19.11 -6.55 -14.14
N LEU A 179 -19.25 -5.73 -13.09
CA LEU A 179 -18.53 -5.94 -11.84
C LEU A 179 -19.01 -7.22 -11.13
N PRO A 180 -18.10 -8.01 -10.53
CA PRO A 180 -18.46 -9.30 -9.93
C PRO A 180 -19.22 -9.13 -8.60
N CYS A 181 -18.89 -8.07 -7.84
CA CYS A 181 -19.53 -7.70 -6.58
C CYS A 181 -19.29 -6.22 -6.26
N ASP A 182 -19.97 -5.73 -5.21
CA ASP A 182 -19.78 -4.38 -4.68
C ASP A 182 -18.83 -4.34 -3.46
N GLN A 183 -18.30 -5.48 -3.04
CA GLN A 183 -17.32 -5.59 -1.97
C GLN A 183 -15.92 -5.33 -2.52
N THR A 184 -15.46 -4.08 -2.42
CA THR A 184 -14.13 -3.70 -2.89
C THR A 184 -13.21 -3.37 -1.70
N TRP A 185 -11.92 -3.71 -1.82
CA TRP A 185 -10.94 -3.44 -0.79
C TRP A 185 -9.90 -2.42 -1.24
N THR A 186 -9.42 -2.52 -2.46
CA THR A 186 -8.38 -1.65 -2.99
C THR A 186 -8.68 -1.26 -4.43
N VAL A 187 -8.27 -0.06 -4.81
CA VAL A 187 -8.34 0.44 -6.19
C VAL A 187 -7.02 1.11 -6.57
N LEU A 188 -6.55 0.84 -7.79
CA LEU A 188 -5.40 1.49 -8.38
C LEU A 188 -5.77 2.05 -9.75
N ASP A 189 -5.58 3.35 -9.96
CA ASP A 189 -5.58 3.93 -11.31
C ASP A 189 -4.26 3.56 -12.01
N GLY A 190 -4.36 2.76 -13.06
CA GLY A 190 -3.20 2.21 -13.75
C GLY A 190 -2.43 3.20 -14.63
N GLY A 191 -3.00 4.40 -14.88
CA GLY A 191 -2.43 5.38 -15.81
C GLY A 191 -2.56 5.00 -17.28
N ASP A 192 -3.24 3.91 -17.59
CA ASP A 192 -3.52 3.38 -18.94
C ASP A 192 -4.99 3.48 -19.33
N GLY A 193 -5.78 4.21 -18.53
CA GLY A 193 -7.22 4.37 -18.69
C GLY A 193 -8.04 3.29 -17.98
N ASN A 194 -7.39 2.35 -17.29
CA ASN A 194 -8.03 1.30 -16.54
C ASN A 194 -7.83 1.48 -15.03
N LEU A 195 -8.84 1.05 -14.29
CA LEU A 195 -8.76 0.83 -12.86
C LEU A 195 -8.56 -0.65 -12.58
N TYR A 196 -7.66 -0.92 -11.66
CA TYR A 196 -7.37 -2.24 -11.15
C TYR A 196 -8.01 -2.35 -9.78
N ILE A 197 -9.01 -3.25 -9.63
CA ILE A 197 -9.87 -3.33 -8.45
C ILE A 197 -9.66 -4.66 -7.75
N GLY A 198 -9.31 -4.62 -6.47
CA GLY A 198 -9.27 -5.79 -5.60
C GLY A 198 -10.58 -5.93 -4.84
N HIS A 199 -11.17 -7.13 -4.92
CA HIS A 199 -12.42 -7.47 -4.25
C HIS A 199 -12.19 -8.36 -3.03
N VAL A 200 -13.18 -8.40 -2.15
CA VAL A 200 -13.28 -9.40 -1.09
C VAL A 200 -14.15 -10.56 -1.60
N GLY A 201 -13.59 -11.76 -1.64
CA GLY A 201 -14.28 -12.98 -2.09
C GLY A 201 -14.53 -13.10 -3.60
N SER A 202 -14.22 -12.07 -4.40
CA SER A 202 -14.53 -12.04 -5.83
C SER A 202 -13.32 -11.82 -6.75
N GLY A 203 -12.12 -11.78 -6.18
CA GLY A 203 -10.87 -11.73 -6.93
C GLY A 203 -10.50 -10.32 -7.38
N PHE A 204 -10.15 -10.19 -8.64
CA PHE A 204 -9.56 -9.01 -9.26
C PHE A 204 -10.32 -8.60 -10.51
N SER A 205 -10.52 -7.29 -10.71
CA SER A 205 -11.13 -6.75 -11.92
C SER A 205 -10.26 -5.67 -12.55
N ILE A 206 -10.28 -5.63 -13.89
CA ILE A 206 -9.78 -4.52 -14.70
C ILE A 206 -11.01 -3.83 -15.25
N PHE A 207 -11.20 -2.56 -14.89
CA PHE A 207 -12.37 -1.76 -15.24
C PHE A 207 -11.95 -0.52 -16.01
N SER A 208 -12.58 -0.29 -17.17
CA SER A 208 -12.45 0.95 -17.95
C SER A 208 -13.64 1.86 -17.65
N PRO A 209 -13.44 3.01 -16.97
CA PRO A 209 -14.53 3.96 -16.72
C PRO A 209 -15.12 4.57 -17.98
N LYS A 210 -14.33 4.65 -19.06
CA LYS A 210 -14.70 5.29 -20.34
C LYS A 210 -15.83 4.56 -21.05
N ASP A 211 -15.74 3.24 -21.17
CA ASP A 211 -16.70 2.40 -21.90
C ASP A 211 -17.44 1.41 -21.01
N LYS A 212 -17.15 1.43 -19.70
CA LYS A 212 -17.70 0.55 -18.67
C LYS A 212 -17.41 -0.93 -18.89
N SER A 213 -16.39 -1.27 -19.67
CA SER A 213 -15.97 -2.65 -19.83
C SER A 213 -15.27 -3.16 -18.57
N VAL A 214 -15.48 -4.44 -18.27
CA VAL A 214 -14.90 -5.12 -17.09
C VAL A 214 -14.35 -6.47 -17.49
N LYS A 215 -13.11 -6.77 -17.08
CA LYS A 215 -12.54 -8.12 -17.08
C LYS A 215 -12.39 -8.59 -15.65
N ASN A 216 -12.83 -9.81 -15.36
CA ASN A 216 -12.81 -10.39 -14.02
C ASN A 216 -11.93 -11.61 -13.96
N PHE A 217 -11.12 -11.72 -12.89
CA PHE A 217 -10.21 -12.82 -12.64
C PHE A 217 -10.42 -13.34 -11.23
N ARG A 218 -10.45 -14.69 -11.11
CA ARG A 218 -10.67 -15.37 -9.84
C ARG A 218 -9.68 -16.52 -9.65
N ASN A 219 -9.62 -17.00 -8.43
CA ASN A 219 -8.99 -18.28 -8.17
C ASN A 219 -9.81 -19.41 -8.79
N GLU A 220 -9.14 -20.28 -9.55
CA GLU A 220 -9.72 -21.48 -10.16
C GLU A 220 -9.00 -22.70 -9.61
N ALA A 221 -9.74 -23.60 -8.97
CA ALA A 221 -9.17 -24.79 -8.37
C ALA A 221 -8.48 -25.67 -9.44
N GLY A 222 -7.20 -26.00 -9.19
CA GLY A 222 -6.39 -26.80 -10.11
C GLY A 222 -5.74 -26.02 -11.26
N ASN A 223 -6.05 -24.75 -11.44
CA ASN A 223 -5.40 -23.90 -12.43
C ASN A 223 -4.23 -23.10 -11.79
N PRO A 224 -2.96 -23.50 -12.03
CA PRO A 224 -1.80 -22.82 -11.44
C PRO A 224 -1.53 -21.44 -12.03
N MET A 225 -2.24 -21.05 -13.08
CA MET A 225 -2.12 -19.72 -13.73
C MET A 225 -3.29 -18.80 -13.37
N SER A 226 -4.19 -19.22 -12.49
CA SER A 226 -5.26 -18.37 -11.96
C SER A 226 -4.78 -17.52 -10.78
N LEU A 227 -5.63 -16.60 -10.31
CA LEU A 227 -5.34 -15.80 -9.11
C LEU A 227 -5.13 -16.74 -7.88
N PRO A 228 -4.13 -16.50 -7.00
CA PRO A 228 -3.87 -17.41 -5.88
C PRO A 228 -4.98 -17.39 -4.80
N GLY A 229 -5.72 -16.30 -4.68
CA GLY A 229 -6.81 -16.13 -3.73
C GLY A 229 -7.82 -15.09 -4.18
N ASN A 230 -9.05 -15.17 -3.65
CA ASN A 230 -10.16 -14.30 -4.06
C ASN A 230 -10.33 -13.02 -3.23
N ASP A 231 -9.56 -12.86 -2.14
CA ASP A 231 -9.48 -11.59 -1.43
C ASP A 231 -8.20 -10.89 -1.87
N VAL A 232 -8.33 -9.72 -2.48
CA VAL A 232 -7.19 -8.92 -2.96
C VAL A 232 -7.07 -7.67 -2.10
N PHE A 233 -5.97 -7.59 -1.32
CA PHE A 233 -5.77 -6.55 -0.30
C PHE A 233 -4.92 -5.38 -0.77
N CYS A 234 -4.03 -5.59 -1.71
CA CYS A 234 -3.21 -4.51 -2.26
C CYS A 234 -2.87 -4.77 -3.72
N ILE A 235 -2.77 -3.70 -4.47
CA ILE A 235 -2.38 -3.69 -5.89
C ILE A 235 -1.36 -2.58 -6.07
N ILE A 236 -0.26 -2.87 -6.77
CA ILE A 236 0.69 -1.84 -7.21
C ILE A 236 1.05 -2.04 -8.68
N LYS A 237 1.43 -0.94 -9.32
CA LYS A 237 2.14 -0.94 -10.60
C LYS A 237 3.60 -0.60 -10.33
N ASP A 238 4.52 -1.48 -10.73
CA ASP A 238 5.94 -1.23 -10.58
C ASP A 238 6.46 -0.26 -11.67
N ALA A 239 7.73 0.16 -11.55
CA ALA A 239 8.34 1.10 -12.49
C ALA A 239 8.48 0.54 -13.93
N ASN A 240 8.35 -0.77 -14.10
CA ASN A 240 8.36 -1.43 -15.41
C ASN A 240 6.94 -1.59 -15.99
N GLY A 241 5.92 -1.16 -15.26
CA GLY A 241 4.52 -1.26 -15.66
C GLY A 241 3.82 -2.56 -15.26
N ASN A 242 4.46 -3.43 -14.51
CA ASN A 242 3.86 -4.69 -14.09
C ASN A 242 2.89 -4.49 -12.93
N ILE A 243 1.79 -5.23 -12.93
CA ILE A 243 0.76 -5.19 -11.89
C ILE A 243 0.97 -6.35 -10.92
N TRP A 244 1.26 -5.99 -9.67
CA TRP A 244 1.45 -6.91 -8.57
C TRP A 244 0.25 -6.90 -7.65
N LEU A 245 -0.19 -8.08 -7.22
CA LEU A 245 -1.36 -8.26 -6.35
C LEU A 245 -0.97 -9.03 -5.09
N GLY A 246 -1.38 -8.51 -3.96
CA GLY A 246 -1.35 -9.22 -2.67
C GLY A 246 -2.71 -9.77 -2.34
N THR A 247 -2.79 -11.09 -2.16
CA THR A 247 -4.04 -11.81 -1.89
C THR A 247 -4.03 -12.48 -0.51
N ASN A 248 -5.18 -13.03 -0.10
CA ASN A 248 -5.28 -13.86 1.10
C ASN A 248 -4.48 -15.18 1.00
N ASN A 249 -4.00 -15.55 -0.18
CA ASN A 249 -3.28 -16.79 -0.40
C ASN A 249 -2.02 -16.61 -1.25
N GLY A 250 -1.36 -15.46 -1.14
CA GLY A 250 -0.06 -15.19 -1.72
C GLY A 250 0.03 -14.02 -2.67
N LEU A 251 1.26 -13.83 -3.17
CA LEU A 251 1.64 -12.84 -4.15
C LEU A 251 1.34 -13.33 -5.57
N ALA A 252 0.82 -12.45 -6.41
CA ALA A 252 0.65 -12.68 -7.84
C ALA A 252 1.20 -11.52 -8.67
N LEU A 253 1.75 -11.86 -9.83
CA LEU A 253 2.06 -10.93 -10.90
C LEU A 253 1.08 -11.17 -12.05
N TYR A 254 0.37 -10.12 -12.48
CA TYR A 254 -0.53 -10.20 -13.63
C TYR A 254 0.26 -10.18 -14.95
N ASP A 255 0.08 -11.22 -15.76
CA ASP A 255 0.60 -11.30 -17.12
C ASP A 255 -0.47 -10.79 -18.10
N ALA A 256 -0.35 -9.54 -18.50
CA ALA A 256 -1.32 -8.90 -19.38
C ALA A 256 -1.32 -9.49 -20.81
N ALA A 257 -0.23 -10.10 -21.26
CA ALA A 257 -0.14 -10.68 -22.59
C ALA A 257 -0.94 -11.99 -22.74
N ASN A 258 -0.97 -12.77 -21.66
CA ASN A 258 -1.67 -14.07 -21.61
C ASN A 258 -2.95 -14.01 -20.77
N GLU A 259 -3.28 -12.87 -20.18
CA GLU A 259 -4.44 -12.65 -19.29
C GLU A 259 -4.49 -13.68 -18.12
N ASN A 260 -3.35 -13.97 -17.52
CA ASN A 260 -3.20 -14.94 -16.44
C ASN A 260 -2.26 -14.43 -15.33
N PHE A 261 -1.87 -15.27 -14.38
CA PHE A 261 -1.05 -14.87 -13.24
C PHE A 261 0.18 -15.77 -13.09
N ILE A 262 1.30 -15.15 -12.77
CA ILE A 262 2.49 -15.82 -12.28
C ILE A 262 2.40 -15.85 -10.76
N MET A 263 2.36 -17.05 -10.19
CA MET A 263 2.28 -17.28 -8.75
C MET A 263 3.63 -17.69 -8.18
N PHE A 264 3.97 -17.15 -7.01
CA PHE A 264 5.20 -17.49 -6.29
C PHE A 264 4.92 -18.59 -5.26
N LYS A 265 4.52 -19.77 -5.74
CA LYS A 265 4.31 -20.95 -4.89
C LYS A 265 5.50 -21.89 -4.98
N ASN A 266 6.01 -22.28 -3.82
CA ASN A 266 6.90 -23.44 -3.75
C ASN A 266 6.37 -24.42 -2.71
N ASN A 267 5.92 -25.57 -3.17
CA ASN A 267 5.33 -26.64 -2.34
C ASN A 267 6.37 -27.40 -1.49
N LYS A 268 7.65 -27.06 -1.54
CA LYS A 268 8.72 -27.87 -0.94
C LYS A 268 9.69 -27.09 -0.04
N ASN A 269 9.54 -25.77 0.13
CA ASN A 269 10.53 -24.99 0.86
C ASN A 269 9.89 -23.83 1.63
N ASP A 270 10.16 -23.72 2.93
CA ASP A 270 9.77 -22.57 3.78
C ASP A 270 10.29 -21.22 3.28
N LYS A 271 11.26 -21.24 2.35
CA LYS A 271 11.84 -20.06 1.71
C LYS A 271 10.79 -19.11 1.10
N TYR A 272 9.64 -19.61 0.66
CA TYR A 272 8.58 -18.80 0.05
C TYR A 272 7.35 -18.60 0.94
N ALA A 273 7.43 -19.00 2.21
CA ALA A 273 6.29 -18.91 3.14
C ALA A 273 5.67 -17.52 3.20
N THR A 274 6.50 -16.46 3.20
CA THR A 274 6.01 -15.07 3.19
C THR A 274 5.22 -14.77 1.92
N LEU A 275 5.68 -15.23 0.74
CA LEU A 275 5.02 -14.96 -0.55
C LEU A 275 3.77 -15.82 -0.78
N CYS A 276 3.57 -16.87 0.02
CA CYS A 276 2.43 -17.78 -0.05
C CYS A 276 1.39 -17.50 1.05
N SER A 277 1.62 -16.52 1.91
CA SER A 277 0.71 -16.13 2.99
C SER A 277 -0.17 -14.95 2.57
N ARG A 278 -1.00 -14.46 3.50
CA ARG A 278 -1.81 -13.26 3.29
C ARG A 278 -0.91 -12.03 3.13
N ILE A 279 -0.90 -11.42 1.96
CA ILE A 279 -0.10 -10.24 1.62
C ILE A 279 -0.95 -8.99 1.81
N LEU A 280 -0.51 -8.10 2.70
CA LEU A 280 -1.24 -6.89 3.08
C LEU A 280 -0.68 -5.62 2.43
N SER A 281 0.62 -5.61 2.10
CA SER A 281 1.25 -4.44 1.48
C SER A 281 2.38 -4.84 0.56
N ILE A 282 2.48 -4.16 -0.56
CA ILE A 282 3.58 -4.29 -1.52
C ILE A 282 4.08 -2.89 -1.83
N ARG A 283 5.40 -2.68 -1.85
CA ARG A 283 6.02 -1.39 -2.23
C ARG A 283 7.30 -1.61 -3.00
N GLN A 284 7.47 -0.87 -4.09
CA GLN A 284 8.74 -0.81 -4.80
C GLN A 284 9.61 0.29 -4.22
N LEU A 285 10.87 -0.02 -3.95
CA LEU A 285 11.89 0.94 -3.55
C LEU A 285 12.66 1.50 -4.76
N LYS A 286 13.36 2.61 -4.57
CA LYS A 286 14.16 3.28 -5.61
C LYS A 286 15.29 2.41 -6.17
N ASP A 287 15.73 1.40 -5.43
CA ASP A 287 16.77 0.44 -5.81
C ASP A 287 16.24 -0.75 -6.61
N ASN A 288 14.99 -0.68 -7.08
CA ASN A 288 14.29 -1.72 -7.84
C ASN A 288 13.97 -2.98 -7.03
N ARG A 289 13.98 -2.91 -5.69
CA ARG A 289 13.52 -4.00 -4.84
C ARG A 289 12.04 -3.85 -4.52
N LEU A 290 11.34 -4.97 -4.52
CA LEU A 290 9.95 -5.06 -4.08
C LEU A 290 9.92 -5.56 -2.64
N TRP A 291 9.34 -4.77 -1.76
CA TRP A 291 9.11 -5.15 -0.36
C TRP A 291 7.67 -5.60 -0.19
N ILE A 292 7.49 -6.78 0.39
CA ILE A 292 6.21 -7.47 0.48
C ILE A 292 5.96 -7.81 1.95
N ALA A 293 4.94 -7.20 2.53
CA ALA A 293 4.53 -7.41 3.91
C ALA A 293 3.43 -8.47 4.00
N SER A 294 3.60 -9.42 4.89
CA SER A 294 2.63 -10.47 5.16
C SER A 294 2.10 -10.43 6.60
N GLU A 295 0.91 -10.98 6.79
CA GLU A 295 0.25 -11.00 8.10
C GLU A 295 0.94 -11.90 9.13
N LEU A 296 1.63 -12.97 8.70
CA LEU A 296 2.17 -13.99 9.62
C LEU A 296 3.65 -14.29 9.45
N ASN A 297 4.29 -13.83 8.37
CA ASN A 297 5.64 -14.25 8.00
C ASN A 297 6.61 -13.09 7.76
N GLY A 298 6.35 -11.92 8.34
CA GLY A 298 7.21 -10.75 8.23
C GLY A 298 7.23 -10.11 6.84
N ILE A 299 8.41 -9.69 6.42
CA ILE A 299 8.63 -8.99 5.15
C ILE A 299 9.56 -9.81 4.25
N ALA A 300 9.16 -10.02 3.01
CA ALA A 300 10.01 -10.52 1.94
C ALA A 300 10.49 -9.37 1.06
N ILE A 301 11.72 -9.45 0.57
CA ILE A 301 12.34 -8.48 -0.31
C ILE A 301 12.76 -9.20 -1.60
N LEU A 302 12.10 -8.83 -2.70
CA LEU A 302 12.31 -9.39 -4.03
C LEU A 302 13.12 -8.42 -4.88
N ASN A 303 14.20 -8.88 -5.51
CA ASN A 303 15.02 -8.08 -6.41
C ASN A 303 14.51 -8.17 -7.86
N LEU A 304 13.93 -7.08 -8.37
CA LEU A 304 13.38 -7.02 -9.74
C LEU A 304 14.43 -6.90 -10.84
N LYS A 305 15.72 -6.74 -10.52
CA LYS A 305 16.80 -6.73 -11.53
C LYS A 305 17.10 -8.11 -12.10
N GLN A 306 16.77 -9.15 -11.35
CA GLN A 306 16.81 -10.52 -11.88
C GLN A 306 15.54 -10.70 -12.72
N SER A 307 15.71 -11.19 -13.95
CA SER A 307 14.61 -11.36 -14.91
C SER A 307 13.37 -11.98 -14.25
N MET A 308 12.23 -11.31 -14.30
CA MET A 308 10.97 -11.75 -13.71
C MET A 308 10.38 -13.01 -14.37
N PHE A 309 11.00 -13.45 -15.47
CA PHE A 309 10.65 -14.67 -16.20
C PHE A 309 11.53 -15.86 -15.80
N LEU A 310 12.40 -15.68 -14.78
CA LEU A 310 13.05 -16.84 -14.17
C LEU A 310 11.99 -17.66 -13.43
N SER A 311 12.15 -18.96 -13.44
CA SER A 311 11.30 -19.83 -12.63
C SER A 311 11.33 -19.33 -11.18
N PRO A 312 10.22 -19.44 -10.42
CA PRO A 312 10.20 -19.01 -9.01
C PRO A 312 11.35 -19.57 -8.17
N GLU A 313 11.95 -20.68 -8.60
CA GLU A 313 13.08 -21.36 -7.96
C GLU A 313 14.41 -20.57 -8.04
N GLU A 314 14.56 -19.68 -9.04
CA GLU A 314 15.78 -18.91 -9.29
C GLU A 314 15.75 -17.50 -8.67
N ILE A 315 14.63 -17.11 -8.05
CA ILE A 315 14.47 -15.78 -7.48
C ILE A 315 15.23 -15.67 -6.16
N SER A 316 16.09 -14.65 -6.05
CA SER A 316 16.74 -14.29 -4.79
C SER A 316 15.78 -13.50 -3.89
N LEU A 317 15.55 -14.01 -2.70
CA LEU A 317 14.72 -13.38 -1.68
C LEU A 317 15.53 -13.12 -0.42
N GLU A 318 15.37 -11.92 0.12
CA GLU A 318 15.81 -11.55 1.48
C GLU A 318 14.58 -11.48 2.38
N TYR A 319 14.75 -11.71 3.70
CA TYR A 319 13.67 -11.69 4.66
C TYR A 319 14.00 -10.84 5.87
N ILE A 320 12.99 -10.13 6.38
CA ILE A 320 13.01 -9.51 7.69
C ILE A 320 11.88 -10.16 8.49
N GLN A 321 12.27 -11.00 9.45
CA GLN A 321 11.35 -11.78 10.28
C GLN A 321 11.36 -11.30 11.73
N GLU A 322 10.43 -11.79 12.52
CA GLU A 322 10.40 -11.58 13.96
C GLU A 322 11.68 -12.14 14.63
N GLY A 323 12.21 -11.39 15.59
CA GLY A 323 13.40 -11.79 16.34
C GLY A 323 13.79 -10.80 17.42
N ALA A 324 14.79 -11.19 18.21
CA ALA A 324 15.26 -10.39 19.34
C ALA A 324 16.38 -9.41 18.97
N ASP A 325 16.96 -9.52 17.79
CA ASP A 325 18.09 -8.68 17.38
C ASP A 325 17.62 -7.31 16.85
N SER A 326 18.57 -6.37 16.67
CA SER A 326 18.30 -5.01 16.19
C SER A 326 17.93 -4.92 14.72
N ARG A 327 17.87 -6.03 14.00
CA ARG A 327 17.52 -6.10 12.56
C ARG A 327 16.21 -6.82 12.33
N SER A 328 15.63 -7.40 13.36
CA SER A 328 14.41 -8.18 13.33
C SER A 328 13.17 -7.33 13.61
N LEU A 329 12.02 -7.77 13.11
CA LEU A 329 10.72 -7.22 13.48
C LEU A 329 10.39 -7.58 14.94
N SER A 330 9.55 -6.75 15.57
CA SER A 330 9.02 -7.02 16.91
C SER A 330 7.85 -8.03 16.89
N ASN A 331 7.27 -8.26 15.72
CA ASN A 331 6.16 -9.18 15.50
C ASN A 331 6.23 -9.69 14.06
N ALA A 332 5.80 -10.93 13.82
CA ALA A 332 5.73 -11.53 12.49
C ALA A 332 4.68 -10.88 11.57
N SER A 333 3.72 -10.14 12.13
CA SER A 333 2.70 -9.43 11.35
C SER A 333 3.23 -8.09 10.85
N ALA A 334 3.43 -7.98 9.54
CA ALA A 334 3.74 -6.73 8.86
C ALA A 334 2.53 -6.29 8.02
N ARG A 335 1.91 -5.15 8.36
CA ARG A 335 0.64 -4.72 7.73
C ARG A 335 0.83 -3.70 6.63
N CYS A 336 1.75 -2.78 6.79
CA CYS A 336 2.04 -1.77 5.78
C CYS A 336 3.53 -1.48 5.68
N ILE A 337 3.95 -1.08 4.50
CA ILE A 337 5.32 -0.65 4.20
C ILE A 337 5.22 0.71 3.52
N PHE A 338 6.09 1.62 3.93
CA PHE A 338 6.22 2.92 3.27
C PHE A 338 7.70 3.29 3.09
N PRO A 339 8.18 3.54 1.86
CA PRO A 339 9.54 3.99 1.62
C PRO A 339 9.67 5.47 1.97
N VAL A 340 10.54 5.80 2.92
CA VAL A 340 10.77 7.18 3.37
C VAL A 340 11.89 7.83 2.57
N SER A 341 11.67 9.08 2.15
CA SER A 341 12.73 9.92 1.59
C SER A 341 13.38 10.72 2.71
N TYR A 342 14.51 10.27 3.23
CA TYR A 342 15.24 10.93 4.34
C TYR A 342 15.88 12.28 3.99
N THR A 343 15.75 12.77 2.76
CA THR A 343 16.43 13.99 2.32
C THR A 343 15.88 15.29 2.94
N HIS A 344 14.79 15.25 3.70
CA HIS A 344 14.11 16.45 4.20
C HIS A 344 13.60 16.40 5.65
N LEU A 345 13.94 15.41 6.46
CA LEU A 345 13.71 15.49 7.91
C LEU A 345 14.68 16.53 8.49
N ARG A 346 14.33 17.82 8.35
CA ARG A 346 14.96 18.89 9.12
C ARG A 346 14.29 18.92 10.49
N ALA A 347 15.09 18.70 11.53
CA ALA A 347 14.69 19.07 12.87
C ALA A 347 14.42 20.61 12.88
N HIS A 348 13.21 20.99 13.17
CA HIS A 348 12.83 22.36 13.53
C HIS A 348 12.50 22.39 15.00
#